data_fa8620b764647d1b732163829960459e
#
_entry.id   fa8620b764647d1b732163829960459e
#
_cell.length_a   1.000
_cell.length_b   1.000
_cell.length_c   1.000
_cell.angle_alpha   90.00
_cell.angle_beta   90.00
_cell.angle_gamma   90.00
#
_symmetry.space_group_name_H-M   'P 1'
#
loop_
_entity.id
_entity.type
_entity.pdbx_description
1 polymer ?
#
loop_
_entity_poly.entity_id
_entity_poly.type
_entity_poly.pdbx_seq_one_letter_code
_entity_poly.pdbx_strand_id
1 'polypeptide(L)'
;GTSSTLVVAIIGAFTEMLRLPLGEYDIAHYAYEIERQDLLLAGGRQDQYAATFGGVNYMEFYEGDKVIVNPLRIKQQYLFELENNLLLYYTSTSRESAHIIEKQSRNVTEKKGSSIDAMHLLKEQARQMKEALLKGKLHEIGEILDFGFKQKRQMAEGISNPLIEEIYETAKKAG
;
A
#
# COMPACT_ATOMS: atom_id res chain seq x y z
N GLY A 1 7.72 2.24 -1.24
CA GLY A 1 7.22 3.26 -2.12
C GLY A 1 8.29 4.12 -2.78
N THR A 2 9.27 4.68 -2.07
CA THR A 2 10.22 5.65 -2.65
C THR A 2 11.06 5.07 -3.79
N SER A 3 11.57 3.84 -3.68
CA SER A 3 12.35 3.19 -4.75
C SER A 3 11.49 2.97 -5.99
N SER A 4 10.29 2.43 -5.82
CA SER A 4 9.38 2.17 -6.94
C SER A 4 8.96 3.46 -7.64
N THR A 5 8.74 4.55 -6.90
CA THR A 5 8.46 5.87 -7.48
C THR A 5 9.62 6.36 -8.36
N LEU A 6 10.86 6.14 -7.91
CA LEU A 6 12.04 6.51 -8.70
C LEU A 6 12.12 5.69 -9.99
N VAL A 7 11.91 4.37 -9.92
CA VAL A 7 11.94 3.49 -11.12
C VAL A 7 10.84 3.90 -12.09
N VAL A 8 9.62 4.14 -11.63
CA VAL A 8 8.50 4.63 -12.46
C VAL A 8 8.85 5.96 -13.13
N ALA A 9 9.44 6.91 -12.38
CA ALA A 9 9.83 8.21 -12.93
C ALA A 9 10.91 8.09 -14.02
N ILE A 10 11.89 7.19 -13.84
CA ILE A 10 12.94 6.91 -14.84
C ILE A 10 12.33 6.32 -16.11
N ILE A 11 11.45 5.30 -15.97
CA ILE A 11 10.78 4.70 -17.13
C ILE A 11 9.92 5.76 -17.85
N GLY A 12 9.16 6.57 -17.12
CA GLY A 12 8.36 7.64 -17.69
C GLY A 12 9.23 8.65 -18.46
N ALA A 13 10.36 9.06 -17.90
CA ALA A 13 11.31 9.96 -18.58
C ALA A 13 11.85 9.36 -19.90
N PHE A 14 12.22 8.07 -19.90
CA PHE A 14 12.64 7.39 -21.13
C PHE A 14 11.50 7.23 -22.12
N THR A 15 10.29 6.95 -21.64
CA THR A 15 9.09 6.85 -22.48
C THR A 15 8.87 8.14 -23.26
N GLU A 16 8.93 9.29 -22.59
CA GLU A 16 8.79 10.60 -23.22
C GLU A 16 9.98 10.93 -24.15
N MET A 17 11.22 10.75 -23.66
CA MET A 17 12.43 11.07 -24.42
C MET A 17 12.54 10.27 -25.73
N LEU A 18 12.21 8.99 -25.69
CA LEU A 18 12.32 8.07 -26.83
C LEU A 18 11.02 7.88 -27.59
N ARG A 19 9.95 8.55 -27.16
CA ARG A 19 8.59 8.43 -27.71
C ARG A 19 8.13 6.97 -27.80
N LEU A 20 8.31 6.24 -26.70
CA LEU A 20 7.89 4.85 -26.63
C LEU A 20 6.36 4.76 -26.51
N PRO A 21 5.72 3.79 -27.17
CA PRO A 21 4.26 3.62 -27.12
C PRO A 21 3.83 2.88 -25.85
N LEU A 22 4.25 3.36 -24.65
CA LEU A 22 3.93 2.77 -23.36
C LEU A 22 2.83 3.55 -22.67
N GLY A 23 1.78 2.83 -22.26
CA GLY A 23 0.73 3.35 -21.40
C GLY A 23 1.08 3.19 -19.91
N GLU A 24 0.21 3.70 -19.05
CA GLU A 24 0.40 3.65 -17.59
C GLU A 24 0.54 2.21 -17.06
N TYR A 25 -0.25 1.28 -17.59
CA TYR A 25 -0.14 -0.14 -17.21
C TYR A 25 1.20 -0.75 -17.60
N ASP A 26 1.74 -0.40 -18.77
CA ASP A 26 3.05 -0.89 -19.23
C ASP A 26 4.16 -0.34 -18.35
N ILE A 27 4.15 0.96 -18.04
CA ILE A 27 5.13 1.61 -17.17
C ILE A 27 5.13 0.97 -15.77
N ALA A 28 3.94 0.76 -15.18
CA ALA A 28 3.81 0.13 -13.88
C ALA A 28 4.31 -1.33 -13.89
N HIS A 29 3.99 -2.07 -14.96
CA HIS A 29 4.42 -3.46 -15.13
C HIS A 29 5.94 -3.57 -15.29
N TYR A 30 6.55 -2.78 -16.16
CA TYR A 30 8.01 -2.75 -16.32
C TYR A 30 8.74 -2.35 -15.04
N ALA A 31 8.21 -1.37 -14.30
CA ALA A 31 8.77 -1.01 -12.99
C ALA A 31 8.73 -2.20 -12.02
N TYR A 32 7.65 -2.98 -12.03
CA TYR A 32 7.53 -4.20 -11.25
C TYR A 32 8.55 -5.27 -11.69
N GLU A 33 8.68 -5.54 -13.00
CA GLU A 33 9.64 -6.51 -13.51
C GLU A 33 11.07 -6.15 -13.13
N ILE A 34 11.49 -4.90 -13.34
CA ILE A 34 12.83 -4.43 -12.97
C ILE A 34 13.11 -4.65 -11.48
N GLU A 35 12.18 -4.22 -10.60
CA GLU A 35 12.41 -4.35 -9.16
C GLU A 35 12.35 -5.80 -8.67
N ARG A 36 11.42 -6.63 -9.17
CA ARG A 36 11.13 -7.96 -8.61
C ARG A 36 11.80 -9.11 -9.35
N GLN A 37 12.03 -8.98 -10.66
CA GLN A 37 12.61 -10.04 -11.48
C GLN A 37 14.09 -9.77 -11.75
N ASP A 38 14.46 -8.56 -12.18
CA ASP A 38 15.85 -8.25 -12.54
C ASP A 38 16.70 -7.96 -11.30
N LEU A 39 16.19 -7.15 -10.37
CA LEU A 39 16.90 -6.78 -9.14
C LEU A 39 16.60 -7.71 -7.95
N LEU A 40 15.68 -8.65 -8.10
CA LEU A 40 15.28 -9.64 -7.09
C LEU A 40 14.89 -9.02 -5.73
N LEU A 41 14.36 -7.81 -5.73
CA LEU A 41 13.92 -7.15 -4.50
C LEU A 41 12.59 -7.74 -4.04
N ALA A 42 12.50 -8.14 -2.77
CA ALA A 42 11.26 -8.63 -2.20
C ALA A 42 10.19 -7.54 -2.16
N GLY A 43 8.96 -7.86 -2.56
CA GLY A 43 7.85 -6.91 -2.55
C GLY A 43 6.68 -7.32 -3.42
N GLY A 44 5.57 -6.62 -3.26
CA GLY A 44 4.41 -6.71 -4.15
C GLY A 44 4.53 -5.74 -5.33
N ARG A 45 3.41 -5.56 -6.02
CA ARG A 45 3.29 -4.67 -7.18
C ARG A 45 2.48 -3.40 -6.93
N GLN A 46 2.02 -3.16 -5.70
CA GLN A 46 1.17 -2.02 -5.35
C GLN A 46 1.84 -0.67 -5.56
N ASP A 47 3.10 -0.54 -5.15
CA ASP A 47 3.82 0.74 -5.15
C ASP A 47 4.08 1.26 -6.57
N GLN A 48 4.37 0.37 -7.52
CA GLN A 48 4.60 0.72 -8.93
C GLN A 48 3.32 1.27 -9.56
N TYR A 49 2.20 0.58 -9.35
CA TYR A 49 0.90 1.03 -9.86
C TYR A 49 0.44 2.32 -9.18
N ALA A 50 0.62 2.45 -7.85
CA ALA A 50 0.28 3.68 -7.15
C ALA A 50 1.10 4.89 -7.64
N ALA A 51 2.40 4.70 -7.88
CA ALA A 51 3.28 5.77 -8.37
C ALA A 51 2.95 6.18 -9.81
N THR A 52 2.54 5.22 -10.66
CA THR A 52 2.23 5.49 -12.06
C THR A 52 0.89 6.20 -12.23
N PHE A 53 -0.15 5.72 -11.56
CA PHE A 53 -1.52 6.25 -11.74
C PHE A 53 -1.79 7.51 -10.90
N GLY A 54 -1.09 7.70 -9.78
CA GLY A 54 -1.32 8.82 -8.88
C GLY A 54 -2.74 8.86 -8.30
N GLY A 55 -3.06 9.89 -7.54
CA GLY A 55 -4.40 10.08 -6.97
C GLY A 55 -4.81 9.00 -5.97
N VAL A 56 -6.12 8.82 -5.80
CA VAL A 56 -6.71 7.82 -4.89
C VAL A 56 -7.36 6.71 -5.71
N ASN A 57 -6.84 5.50 -5.59
CA ASN A 57 -7.25 4.36 -6.38
C ASN A 57 -7.67 3.18 -5.52
N TYR A 58 -8.63 2.41 -6.01
CA TYR A 58 -8.90 1.06 -5.55
C TYR A 58 -8.31 0.07 -6.55
N MET A 59 -7.31 -0.68 -6.12
CA MET A 59 -6.57 -1.60 -6.98
C MET A 59 -6.94 -3.04 -6.67
N GLU A 60 -7.13 -3.82 -7.71
CA GLU A 60 -7.43 -5.24 -7.62
C GLU A 60 -6.32 -6.03 -8.30
N PHE A 61 -5.70 -6.93 -7.54
CA PHE A 61 -4.61 -7.79 -7.99
C PHE A 61 -5.14 -9.22 -8.11
N TYR A 62 -5.01 -9.78 -9.28
CA TYR A 62 -5.45 -11.14 -9.60
C TYR A 62 -4.26 -12.07 -9.81
N GLU A 63 -4.53 -13.35 -9.97
CA GLU A 63 -3.54 -14.33 -10.37
C GLU A 63 -2.93 -13.96 -11.74
N GLY A 64 -1.65 -14.25 -11.90
CA GLY A 64 -0.87 -13.80 -13.06
C GLY A 64 -0.59 -12.30 -13.00
N ASP A 65 -0.57 -11.65 -14.16
CA ASP A 65 -0.20 -10.24 -14.28
C ASP A 65 -1.40 -9.29 -14.37
N LYS A 66 -2.61 -9.82 -14.18
CA LYS A 66 -3.81 -9.00 -14.25
C LYS A 66 -3.94 -8.07 -13.05
N VAL A 67 -3.93 -6.78 -13.32
CA VAL A 67 -4.21 -5.71 -12.35
C VAL A 67 -5.32 -4.82 -12.90
N ILE A 68 -6.21 -4.39 -12.02
CA ILE A 68 -7.24 -3.39 -12.35
C ILE A 68 -7.05 -2.21 -11.40
N VAL A 69 -6.85 -1.03 -11.97
CA VAL A 69 -6.78 0.22 -11.21
C VAL A 69 -8.07 0.98 -11.42
N ASN A 70 -8.79 1.23 -10.34
CA ASN A 70 -10.03 1.98 -10.33
C ASN A 70 -9.82 3.34 -9.64
N PRO A 71 -9.64 4.44 -10.40
CA PRO A 71 -9.59 5.77 -9.82
C PRO A 71 -10.90 6.09 -9.10
N LEU A 72 -10.82 6.49 -7.84
CA LEU A 72 -12.01 6.79 -7.05
C LEU A 72 -12.45 8.24 -7.28
N ARG A 73 -13.72 8.42 -7.67
CA ARG A 73 -14.32 9.75 -7.83
C ARG A 73 -14.81 10.28 -6.49
N ILE A 74 -13.86 10.65 -5.63
CA ILE A 74 -14.14 11.23 -4.32
C ILE A 74 -14.44 12.73 -4.50
N LYS A 75 -15.45 13.23 -3.78
CA LYS A 75 -15.74 14.67 -3.79
C LYS A 75 -14.55 15.45 -3.21
N GLN A 76 -14.17 16.54 -3.85
CA GLN A 76 -13.01 17.34 -3.47
C GLN A 76 -13.05 17.80 -2.00
N GLN A 77 -14.24 18.16 -1.50
CA GLN A 77 -14.43 18.53 -0.10
C GLN A 77 -14.02 17.39 0.88
N TYR A 78 -14.27 16.13 0.52
CA TYR A 78 -13.88 14.98 1.36
C TYR A 78 -12.37 14.76 1.34
N LEU A 79 -11.73 15.00 0.19
CA LEU A 79 -10.26 14.92 0.10
C LEU A 79 -9.60 16.01 0.93
N PHE A 80 -10.09 17.24 0.88
CA PHE A 80 -9.57 18.34 1.70
C PHE A 80 -9.78 18.10 3.20
N GLU A 81 -10.94 17.57 3.59
CA GLU A 81 -11.20 17.22 4.98
C GLU A 81 -10.29 16.07 5.44
N LEU A 82 -10.10 15.04 4.62
CA LEU A 82 -9.19 13.95 4.92
C LEU A 82 -7.75 14.47 5.08
N GLU A 83 -7.27 15.29 4.13
CA GLU A 83 -5.93 15.88 4.14
C GLU A 83 -5.70 16.71 5.41
N ASN A 84 -6.71 17.48 5.84
CA ASN A 84 -6.64 18.28 7.06
C ASN A 84 -6.63 17.44 8.35
N ASN A 85 -7.17 16.22 8.32
CA ASN A 85 -7.24 15.30 9.46
C ASN A 85 -6.11 14.28 9.50
N LEU A 86 -5.26 14.21 8.46
CA LEU A 86 -4.11 13.31 8.43
C LEU A 86 -2.89 13.95 9.06
N LEU A 87 -2.23 13.21 9.93
CA LEU A 87 -0.96 13.59 10.55
C LEU A 87 0.14 12.63 10.13
N LEU A 88 1.18 13.14 9.50
CA LEU A 88 2.35 12.35 9.12
C LEU A 88 3.41 12.46 10.22
N TYR A 89 3.68 11.36 10.91
CA TYR A 89 4.71 11.29 11.94
C TYR A 89 5.94 10.54 11.43
N TYR A 90 7.09 11.21 11.43
CA TYR A 90 8.35 10.62 11.02
C TYR A 90 9.02 9.89 12.18
N THR A 91 9.18 8.57 12.07
CA THR A 91 9.71 7.71 13.15
C THR A 91 11.24 7.70 13.24
N SER A 92 11.95 8.36 12.33
CA SER A 92 13.44 8.38 12.26
C SER A 92 14.11 7.00 12.17
N THR A 93 13.35 5.93 11.99
CA THR A 93 13.85 4.56 11.89
C THR A 93 13.68 4.01 10.49
N SER A 94 14.77 3.48 9.92
CA SER A 94 14.70 2.66 8.71
C SER A 94 14.40 1.21 9.10
N ARG A 95 13.49 0.56 8.39
CA ARG A 95 13.23 -0.87 8.52
C ARG A 95 13.64 -1.60 7.25
N GLU A 96 14.23 -2.76 7.40
CA GLU A 96 14.44 -3.67 6.27
C GLU A 96 13.10 -4.27 5.83
N SER A 97 12.34 -3.51 5.07
CA SER A 97 11.00 -3.90 4.58
C SER A 97 11.04 -5.23 3.82
N ALA A 98 12.10 -5.49 3.09
CA ALA A 98 12.26 -6.74 2.33
C ALA A 98 12.17 -7.97 3.24
N HIS A 99 12.87 -7.97 4.36
CA HIS A 99 12.86 -9.10 5.30
C HIS A 99 11.48 -9.35 5.94
N ILE A 100 10.74 -8.27 6.24
CA ILE A 100 9.37 -8.37 6.76
C ILE A 100 8.44 -8.96 5.68
N ILE A 101 8.57 -8.52 4.44
CA ILE A 101 7.77 -9.00 3.31
C ILE A 101 8.06 -10.48 3.02
N GLU A 102 9.32 -10.90 3.08
CA GLU A 102 9.72 -12.31 2.95
C GLU A 102 9.07 -13.19 4.02
N LYS A 103 9.08 -12.74 5.29
CA LYS A 103 8.40 -13.45 6.39
C LYS A 103 6.89 -13.53 6.16
N GLN A 104 6.25 -12.45 5.72
CA GLN A 104 4.82 -12.46 5.38
C GLN A 104 4.52 -13.47 4.28
N SER A 105 5.28 -13.45 3.19
CA SER A 105 5.12 -14.38 2.06
C SER A 105 5.30 -15.83 2.51
N ARG A 106 6.32 -16.11 3.31
CA ARG A 106 6.56 -17.45 3.88
C ARG A 106 5.38 -17.92 4.73
N ASN A 107 4.88 -17.09 5.65
CA ASN A 107 3.76 -17.44 6.51
C ASN A 107 2.49 -17.77 5.73
N VAL A 108 2.26 -17.09 4.62
CA VAL A 108 1.13 -17.36 3.72
C VAL A 108 1.37 -18.65 2.94
N THR A 109 2.57 -18.86 2.39
CA THR A 109 2.92 -20.07 1.63
C THR A 109 2.88 -21.32 2.52
N GLU A 110 3.32 -21.22 3.77
CA GLU A 110 3.24 -22.29 4.78
C GLU A 110 1.81 -22.49 5.31
N LYS A 111 0.81 -21.76 4.79
CA LYS A 111 -0.61 -21.83 5.15
C LYS A 111 -0.85 -21.70 6.65
N LYS A 112 -0.15 -20.78 7.32
CA LYS A 112 -0.43 -20.45 8.71
C LYS A 112 -1.81 -19.80 8.79
N GLY A 113 -2.78 -20.47 9.40
CA GLY A 113 -4.19 -20.09 9.40
C GLY A 113 -4.41 -18.64 9.83
N SER A 114 -3.77 -18.19 10.91
CA SER A 114 -3.86 -16.79 11.38
C SER A 114 -3.40 -15.74 10.36
N SER A 115 -2.37 -16.04 9.56
CA SER A 115 -1.89 -15.12 8.52
C SER A 115 -2.87 -15.05 7.33
N ILE A 116 -3.49 -16.17 6.97
CA ILE A 116 -4.49 -16.22 5.90
C ILE A 116 -5.76 -15.48 6.31
N ASP A 117 -6.24 -15.74 7.53
CA ASP A 117 -7.42 -15.06 8.08
C ASP A 117 -7.18 -13.54 8.14
N ALA A 118 -6.00 -13.11 8.60
CA ALA A 118 -5.61 -11.70 8.61
C ALA A 118 -5.61 -11.09 7.20
N MET A 119 -5.14 -11.82 6.17
CA MET A 119 -5.21 -11.37 4.77
C MET A 119 -6.64 -11.15 4.29
N HIS A 120 -7.56 -12.07 4.60
CA HIS A 120 -8.96 -11.92 4.24
C HIS A 120 -9.59 -10.70 4.91
N LEU A 121 -9.27 -10.47 6.17
CA LEU A 121 -9.73 -9.29 6.92
C LEU A 121 -9.15 -7.98 6.35
N LEU A 122 -7.88 -7.96 5.96
CA LEU A 122 -7.26 -6.81 5.29
C LEU A 122 -7.87 -6.54 3.90
N LYS A 123 -8.25 -7.58 3.18
CA LYS A 123 -8.97 -7.43 1.91
C LYS A 123 -10.34 -6.79 2.12
N GLU A 124 -11.06 -7.19 3.15
CA GLU A 124 -12.34 -6.57 3.51
C GLU A 124 -12.17 -5.13 4.00
N GLN A 125 -11.14 -4.86 4.80
CA GLN A 125 -10.77 -3.51 5.21
C GLN A 125 -10.57 -2.56 4.01
N ALA A 126 -9.90 -3.03 2.94
CA ALA A 126 -9.70 -2.22 1.73
C ALA A 126 -11.03 -1.84 1.05
N ARG A 127 -12.04 -2.73 1.09
CA ARG A 127 -13.39 -2.44 0.59
C ARG A 127 -14.10 -1.41 1.45
N GLN A 128 -14.03 -1.56 2.77
CA GLN A 128 -14.62 -0.61 3.72
C GLN A 128 -13.99 0.78 3.58
N MET A 129 -12.67 0.85 3.44
CA MET A 129 -11.95 2.11 3.19
C MET A 129 -12.44 2.80 1.90
N LYS A 130 -12.56 2.04 0.80
CA LYS A 130 -13.13 2.57 -0.46
C LYS A 130 -14.51 3.17 -0.24
N GLU A 131 -15.40 2.46 0.45
CA GLU A 131 -16.76 2.92 0.69
C GLU A 131 -16.80 4.15 1.60
N ALA A 132 -16.01 4.18 2.66
CA ALA A 132 -15.92 5.31 3.57
C ALA A 132 -15.48 6.58 2.82
N LEU A 133 -14.44 6.48 1.99
CA LEU A 133 -13.95 7.59 1.16
C LEU A 133 -15.00 8.09 0.17
N LEU A 134 -15.65 7.19 -0.57
CA LEU A 134 -16.66 7.56 -1.57
C LEU A 134 -17.90 8.19 -0.95
N LYS A 135 -18.28 7.75 0.25
CA LYS A 135 -19.46 8.24 0.98
C LYS A 135 -19.15 9.46 1.88
N GLY A 136 -17.87 9.85 2.01
CA GLY A 136 -17.46 10.96 2.88
C GLY A 136 -17.57 10.66 4.37
N LYS A 137 -17.48 9.37 4.75
CA LYS A 137 -17.53 8.91 6.15
C LYS A 137 -16.13 8.94 6.77
N LEU A 138 -15.53 10.12 6.82
CA LEU A 138 -14.12 10.27 7.16
C LEU A 138 -13.82 9.92 8.62
N HIS A 139 -14.80 10.05 9.52
CA HIS A 139 -14.68 9.62 10.92
C HIS A 139 -14.48 8.10 11.07
N GLU A 140 -14.93 7.28 10.09
CA GLU A 140 -14.72 5.83 10.11
C GLU A 140 -13.28 5.44 9.72
N ILE A 141 -12.52 6.32 9.05
CA ILE A 141 -11.20 6.00 8.48
C ILE A 141 -10.19 5.63 9.57
N GLY A 142 -10.19 6.34 10.70
CA GLY A 142 -9.31 6.05 11.83
C GLY A 142 -9.54 4.65 12.40
N GLU A 143 -10.80 4.24 12.57
CA GLU A 143 -11.18 2.91 13.05
C GLU A 143 -10.79 1.82 12.05
N ILE A 144 -10.97 2.07 10.74
CA ILE A 144 -10.58 1.14 9.67
C ILE A 144 -9.06 0.96 9.65
N LEU A 145 -8.27 2.02 9.83
CA LEU A 145 -6.81 1.94 9.90
C LEU A 145 -6.35 1.21 11.16
N ASP A 146 -6.94 1.48 12.31
CA ASP A 146 -6.69 0.80 13.57
C ASP A 146 -6.93 -0.72 13.46
N PHE A 147 -8.09 -1.08 12.90
CA PHE A 147 -8.41 -2.48 12.61
C PHE A 147 -7.36 -3.14 11.72
N GLY A 148 -6.99 -2.49 10.61
CA GLY A 148 -6.00 -3.01 9.68
C GLY A 148 -4.61 -3.17 10.31
N PHE A 149 -4.18 -2.25 11.14
CA PHE A 149 -2.91 -2.35 11.86
C PHE A 149 -2.90 -3.58 12.79
N LYS A 150 -3.99 -3.82 13.52
CA LYS A 150 -4.16 -5.00 14.39
C LYS A 150 -4.07 -6.30 13.60
N GLN A 151 -4.72 -6.39 12.43
CA GLN A 151 -4.66 -7.57 11.58
C GLN A 151 -3.27 -7.75 10.97
N LYS A 152 -2.66 -6.67 10.49
CA LYS A 152 -1.34 -6.73 9.85
C LYS A 152 -0.26 -7.25 10.79
N ARG A 153 -0.32 -6.90 12.08
CA ARG A 153 0.61 -7.44 13.10
C ARG A 153 0.57 -8.97 13.24
N GLN A 154 -0.56 -9.60 12.91
CA GLN A 154 -0.71 -11.06 12.95
C GLN A 154 -0.07 -11.77 11.76
N MET A 155 0.25 -11.06 10.68
CA MET A 155 0.81 -11.66 9.47
C MET A 155 2.28 -12.04 9.59
N ALA A 156 3.07 -11.26 10.32
CA ALA A 156 4.49 -11.54 10.55
C ALA A 156 5.03 -10.78 11.76
N GLU A 157 6.05 -11.36 12.37
CA GLU A 157 6.86 -10.66 13.37
C GLU A 157 7.65 -9.51 12.74
N GLY A 158 7.88 -8.42 13.49
CA GLY A 158 8.66 -7.27 13.05
C GLY A 158 7.87 -6.22 12.24
N ILE A 159 6.57 -6.43 12.02
CA ILE A 159 5.70 -5.39 11.43
C ILE A 159 5.62 -4.16 12.35
N SER A 160 5.68 -4.36 13.65
CA SER A 160 5.78 -3.30 14.64
C SER A 160 7.05 -3.45 15.48
N ASN A 161 7.41 -2.40 16.20
CA ASN A 161 8.52 -2.37 17.17
C ASN A 161 8.12 -1.53 18.38
N PRO A 162 8.88 -1.55 19.50
CA PRO A 162 8.53 -0.83 20.71
C PRO A 162 8.22 0.66 20.50
N LEU A 163 8.99 1.35 19.67
CA LEU A 163 8.75 2.77 19.36
C LEU A 163 7.42 2.98 18.64
N ILE A 164 7.10 2.15 17.67
CA ILE A 164 5.82 2.23 16.93
C ILE A 164 4.64 1.92 17.85
N GLU A 165 4.78 0.93 18.74
CA GLU A 165 3.73 0.62 19.72
C GLU A 165 3.52 1.79 20.69
N GLU A 166 4.58 2.43 21.17
CA GLU A 166 4.49 3.60 22.04
C GLU A 166 3.78 4.77 21.36
N ILE A 167 4.16 5.07 20.10
CA ILE A 167 3.50 6.11 19.28
C ILE A 167 2.02 5.78 19.09
N TYR A 168 1.72 4.54 18.70
CA TYR A 168 0.36 4.08 18.47
C TYR A 168 -0.50 4.20 19.74
N GLU A 169 -0.02 3.69 20.88
CA GLU A 169 -0.75 3.75 22.15
C GLU A 169 -0.94 5.20 22.63
N THR A 170 0.07 6.05 22.43
CA THR A 170 -0.01 7.47 22.78
C THR A 170 -1.06 8.18 21.92
N ALA A 171 -1.06 7.94 20.61
CA ALA A 171 -2.06 8.50 19.71
C ALA A 171 -3.48 8.02 20.08
N LYS A 172 -3.66 6.73 20.38
CA LYS A 172 -4.95 6.16 20.80
C LYS A 172 -5.48 6.75 22.11
N LYS A 173 -4.60 7.16 23.02
CA LYS A 173 -4.99 7.81 24.29
C LYS A 173 -5.37 9.29 24.10
N ALA A 174 -4.85 9.90 23.08
CA ALA A 174 -5.12 11.31 22.77
C ALA A 174 -6.47 11.54 22.04
N GLY A 175 -7.05 10.49 21.45
CA GLY A 175 -8.36 10.52 20.77
C GLY A 175 -8.28 9.89 19.39
#